data_d81832a0f8fc31f5cba02d2c41a1cbad
#
_entry.id   d81832a0f8fc31f5cba02d2c41a1cbad
#
_cell.length_a   1.000
_cell.length_b   1.000
_cell.length_c   1.000
_cell.angle_alpha   90.00
_cell.angle_beta   90.00
_cell.angle_gamma   90.00
#
_symmetry.space_group_name_H-M   'P 1'
#
loop_
_entity.id
_entity.type
_entity.pdbx_description
1 polymer ?
#
loop_
_entity_poly.entity_id
_entity_poly.type
_entity_poly.pdbx_seq_one_letter_code
_entity_poly.pdbx_strand_id
1 'polypeptide(L)'
;MTQYWLAHRSQMVEHQHPFLVFDCHDRLHMPLTTFAKEAYTRVGPKTVQTYLYSIMPFFSWLDTDVWRQRAGVTWSAAPLQVRQAIDDYLVQELRCQVQPHHQGWKFIAITVGTRSTLRIFLAALKMFYQVMRERGAYEFANPLVDSMSVTIAAVQAHLDREEDEQTPPPMPAQSGVEAPRAKPRHRLTDSYYKLEHEEWLPQIIDDPKLPGLILEGGQKLSLKYTRQRDEVVTWLLFDTGARVSEVTGLMLGDWAALGAHTKARAFNKGSYGRRIKTLSFYDDTVILLKRYFDEERIRFDPDGYQLEDYLLLSKRKQVDLQTIPLFLTAQGTQLTPKDYREHYWNPACQAAGIEADVHQSRHWHVTREVRDIYETAKSKEEIERRLRGIIEYMKWKSEETLAAYQHYFDEQQNADTREQFHKRMHQEVQSYLEERLRGKRGKYSPPKEKNKETSPLAHTVLHLDDEPDLAFLYSLAGEA
;
A
#
# COMPACT_ATOMS: atom_id res chain seq x y z
N MET A 1 14.76 5.21 -28.76
CA MET A 1 15.99 5.59 -28.03
C MET A 1 15.68 6.86 -27.26
N THR A 2 15.93 6.89 -25.94
CA THR A 2 15.79 8.10 -25.14
C THR A 2 16.80 9.14 -25.64
N GLN A 3 16.31 10.27 -26.12
CA GLN A 3 17.17 11.38 -26.56
C GLN A 3 17.79 12.15 -25.40
N TYR A 4 17.25 11.95 -24.19
CA TYR A 4 17.74 12.59 -22.98
C TYR A 4 18.56 11.62 -22.14
N TRP A 5 19.60 12.10 -21.52
CA TRP A 5 20.42 11.31 -20.62
C TRP A 5 20.67 12.05 -19.29
N LEU A 6 20.97 11.28 -18.25
CA LEU A 6 21.09 11.73 -16.90
C LEU A 6 22.51 11.57 -16.38
N ALA A 7 23.13 12.68 -15.95
CA ALA A 7 24.38 12.63 -15.21
C ALA A 7 24.11 12.73 -13.70
N HIS A 8 24.68 11.78 -12.97
CA HIS A 8 24.60 11.76 -11.50
C HIS A 8 25.92 12.25 -10.91
N ARG A 9 25.88 13.21 -10.00
CA ARG A 9 27.07 13.62 -9.25
C ARG A 9 27.20 12.77 -7.99
N SER A 10 28.32 12.05 -7.89
CA SER A 10 28.61 11.15 -6.77
C SER A 10 29.06 11.89 -5.50
N GLN A 11 29.55 13.14 -5.63
CA GLN A 11 29.97 13.99 -4.50
C GLN A 11 29.18 15.29 -4.53
N MET A 12 28.34 15.49 -3.53
CA MET A 12 27.59 16.72 -3.36
C MET A 12 28.43 17.74 -2.56
N VAL A 13 28.80 18.81 -3.20
CA VAL A 13 29.16 20.05 -2.52
C VAL A 13 27.84 20.79 -2.25
N GLU A 14 27.65 21.33 -1.06
CA GLU A 14 26.46 22.12 -0.69
C GLU A 14 26.07 23.08 -1.81
N HIS A 15 24.76 23.10 -2.18
CA HIS A 15 24.15 23.92 -3.23
C HIS A 15 24.33 23.46 -4.70
N GLN A 16 24.88 22.32 -5.00
CA GLN A 16 24.99 21.82 -6.38
C GLN A 16 23.77 20.97 -6.79
N HIS A 17 23.49 20.95 -8.10
CA HIS A 17 22.43 20.10 -8.67
C HIS A 17 22.78 18.63 -8.52
N PRO A 18 21.97 17.79 -7.86
CA PRO A 18 22.25 16.37 -7.66
C PRO A 18 22.19 15.58 -8.99
N PHE A 19 21.34 16.04 -9.90
CA PHE A 19 21.12 15.45 -11.21
C PHE A 19 21.15 16.53 -12.27
N LEU A 20 21.88 16.27 -13.35
CA LEU A 20 21.91 17.10 -14.55
C LEU A 20 21.27 16.31 -15.68
N VAL A 21 20.33 16.91 -16.40
CA VAL A 21 19.67 16.29 -17.55
C VAL A 21 20.14 16.96 -18.83
N PHE A 22 20.60 16.18 -19.77
CA PHE A 22 21.09 16.64 -21.05
C PHE A 22 20.22 16.12 -22.19
N ASP A 23 20.09 16.90 -23.26
CA ASP A 23 19.44 16.49 -24.48
C ASP A 23 20.35 15.62 -25.38
N CYS A 24 19.86 15.21 -26.55
CA CYS A 24 20.63 14.42 -27.51
C CYS A 24 21.84 15.15 -28.11
N HIS A 25 21.94 16.46 -27.91
CA HIS A 25 23.06 17.31 -28.37
C HIS A 25 24.00 17.71 -27.23
N ASP A 26 23.93 16.98 -26.10
CA ASP A 26 24.71 17.26 -24.88
C ASP A 26 24.50 18.66 -24.30
N ARG A 27 23.37 19.29 -24.61
CA ARG A 27 23.00 20.58 -24.03
C ARG A 27 22.19 20.37 -22.76
N LEU A 28 22.50 21.14 -21.73
CA LEU A 28 21.80 21.07 -20.45
C LEU A 28 20.31 21.44 -20.62
N HIS A 29 19.41 20.50 -20.29
CA HIS A 29 17.96 20.74 -20.29
C HIS A 29 17.56 21.37 -18.96
N MET A 30 17.54 22.71 -18.94
CA MET A 30 17.31 23.51 -17.73
C MET A 30 16.00 23.17 -16.99
N PRO A 31 14.82 23.00 -17.66
CA PRO A 31 13.60 22.68 -16.95
C PRO A 31 13.66 21.37 -16.14
N LEU A 32 14.16 20.27 -16.73
CA LEU A 32 14.28 18.99 -16.02
C LEU A 32 15.38 19.00 -14.96
N THR A 33 16.47 19.74 -15.19
CA THR A 33 17.53 19.94 -14.19
C THR A 33 17.04 20.76 -13.00
N THR A 34 16.26 21.81 -13.24
CA THR A 34 15.62 22.61 -12.18
C THR A 34 14.60 21.78 -11.40
N PHE A 35 13.78 21.01 -12.12
CA PHE A 35 12.87 20.05 -11.49
C PHE A 35 13.60 19.08 -10.56
N ALA A 36 14.71 18.50 -11.03
CA ALA A 36 15.50 17.57 -10.23
C ALA A 36 16.00 18.19 -8.93
N LYS A 37 16.50 19.43 -8.99
CA LYS A 37 16.97 20.18 -7.82
C LYS A 37 15.86 20.42 -6.81
N GLU A 38 14.71 20.90 -7.26
CA GLU A 38 13.58 21.23 -6.39
C GLU A 38 12.91 19.96 -5.82
N ALA A 39 12.75 18.93 -6.66
CA ALA A 39 12.20 17.66 -6.22
C ALA A 39 13.09 16.98 -5.15
N TYR A 40 14.41 17.15 -5.22
CA TYR A 40 15.36 16.60 -4.25
C TYR A 40 15.10 17.10 -2.81
N THR A 41 14.59 18.31 -2.66
CA THR A 41 14.23 18.85 -1.33
C THR A 41 12.93 18.28 -0.78
N ARG A 42 12.10 17.65 -1.62
CA ARG A 42 10.75 17.15 -1.28
C ARG A 42 10.68 15.64 -1.15
N VAL A 43 11.48 14.94 -1.98
CA VAL A 43 11.51 13.49 -2.05
C VAL A 43 12.95 12.97 -2.07
N GLY A 44 13.15 11.71 -1.71
CA GLY A 44 14.50 11.14 -1.66
C GLY A 44 15.15 11.00 -3.05
N PRO A 45 16.51 10.93 -3.12
CA PRO A 45 17.26 10.92 -4.38
C PRO A 45 16.85 9.81 -5.34
N LYS A 46 16.57 8.60 -4.85
CA LYS A 46 16.06 7.49 -5.67
C LYS A 46 14.72 7.82 -6.33
N THR A 47 13.84 8.54 -5.62
CA THR A 47 12.54 8.95 -6.15
C THR A 47 12.71 9.99 -7.25
N VAL A 48 13.60 10.97 -7.05
CA VAL A 48 13.92 11.97 -8.09
C VAL A 48 14.46 11.29 -9.35
N GLN A 49 15.39 10.37 -9.19
CA GLN A 49 15.95 9.59 -10.30
C GLN A 49 14.86 8.78 -11.04
N THR A 50 13.98 8.11 -10.29
CA THR A 50 12.85 7.37 -10.85
C THR A 50 11.89 8.30 -11.61
N TYR A 51 11.61 9.48 -11.07
CA TYR A 51 10.77 10.48 -11.71
C TYR A 51 11.37 10.99 -13.02
N LEU A 52 12.67 11.30 -13.01
CA LEU A 52 13.37 11.73 -14.22
C LEU A 52 13.32 10.64 -15.31
N TYR A 53 13.67 9.39 -14.98
CA TYR A 53 13.58 8.29 -15.94
C TYR A 53 12.17 8.05 -16.47
N SER A 54 11.16 8.38 -15.68
CA SER A 54 9.76 8.22 -16.09
C SER A 54 9.28 9.32 -17.03
N ILE A 55 9.74 10.58 -16.86
CA ILE A 55 9.25 11.70 -17.68
C ILE A 55 10.18 12.05 -18.86
N MET A 56 11.48 11.76 -18.78
CA MET A 56 12.42 12.04 -19.90
C MET A 56 11.97 11.47 -21.26
N PRO A 57 11.42 10.24 -21.35
CA PRO A 57 10.89 9.73 -22.61
C PRO A 57 9.78 10.59 -23.20
N PHE A 58 8.88 11.14 -22.38
CA PHE A 58 7.83 12.06 -22.81
C PHE A 58 8.41 13.36 -23.40
N PHE A 59 9.40 13.95 -22.73
CA PHE A 59 10.07 15.16 -23.24
C PHE A 59 10.80 14.87 -24.54
N SER A 60 11.49 13.73 -24.63
CA SER A 60 12.15 13.28 -25.85
C SER A 60 11.16 13.11 -27.00
N TRP A 61 10.01 12.48 -26.74
CA TRP A 61 8.95 12.30 -27.70
C TRP A 61 8.33 13.66 -28.12
N LEU A 62 8.09 14.56 -27.17
CA LEU A 62 7.57 15.90 -27.42
C LEU A 62 8.46 16.72 -28.36
N ASP A 63 9.80 16.55 -28.23
CA ASP A 63 10.78 17.26 -29.06
C ASP A 63 10.99 16.61 -30.44
N THR A 64 10.68 15.33 -30.61
CA THR A 64 10.88 14.60 -31.88
C THR A 64 9.64 14.45 -32.73
N ASP A 65 8.47 14.64 -32.18
CA ASP A 65 7.23 14.53 -32.93
C ASP A 65 7.09 15.69 -33.94
N VAL A 66 7.17 15.35 -35.22
CA VAL A 66 7.17 16.33 -36.33
C VAL A 66 5.90 17.18 -36.35
N TRP A 67 4.75 16.61 -35.99
CA TRP A 67 3.47 17.32 -35.97
C TRP A 67 3.43 18.36 -34.86
N ARG A 68 3.96 18.04 -33.68
CA ARG A 68 4.01 18.95 -32.53
C ARG A 68 5.03 20.05 -32.70
N GLN A 69 6.17 19.71 -33.27
CA GLN A 69 7.17 20.74 -33.65
C GLN A 69 6.57 21.75 -34.62
N ARG A 70 5.82 21.30 -35.62
CA ARG A 70 5.09 22.19 -36.58
C ARG A 70 4.00 23.01 -35.88
N ALA A 71 3.33 22.45 -34.89
CA ALA A 71 2.29 23.12 -34.11
C ALA A 71 2.87 24.01 -32.98
N GLY A 72 4.18 24.01 -32.76
CA GLY A 72 4.85 24.77 -31.70
C GLY A 72 4.50 24.30 -30.28
N VAL A 73 4.02 23.05 -30.12
CA VAL A 73 3.65 22.51 -28.80
C VAL A 73 4.89 22.07 -28.06
N THR A 74 5.20 22.77 -26.98
CA THR A 74 6.29 22.48 -26.05
C THR A 74 5.75 22.14 -24.66
N TRP A 75 6.61 21.74 -23.75
CA TRP A 75 6.22 21.52 -22.36
C TRP A 75 5.63 22.77 -21.69
N SER A 76 5.96 23.98 -22.18
CA SER A 76 5.46 25.26 -21.66
C SER A 76 4.19 25.76 -22.35
N ALA A 77 3.59 24.96 -23.24
CA ALA A 77 2.35 25.30 -23.93
C ALA A 77 1.14 25.39 -22.95
N ALA A 78 0.04 25.96 -23.43
CA ALA A 78 -1.19 26.08 -22.66
C ALA A 78 -1.71 24.70 -22.17
N PRO A 79 -2.41 24.63 -21.02
CA PRO A 79 -2.82 23.37 -20.39
C PRO A 79 -3.56 22.40 -21.31
N LEU A 80 -4.43 22.92 -22.18
CA LEU A 80 -5.18 22.10 -23.14
C LEU A 80 -4.27 21.41 -24.16
N GLN A 81 -3.27 22.13 -24.67
CA GLN A 81 -2.31 21.58 -25.63
C GLN A 81 -1.40 20.53 -24.97
N VAL A 82 -0.97 20.81 -23.72
CA VAL A 82 -0.20 19.85 -22.92
C VAL A 82 -1.02 18.59 -22.63
N ARG A 83 -2.29 18.73 -22.24
CA ARG A 83 -3.19 17.58 -22.03
C ARG A 83 -3.35 16.75 -23.28
N GLN A 84 -3.54 17.39 -24.44
CA GLN A 84 -3.61 16.67 -25.70
C GLN A 84 -2.31 15.92 -26.03
N ALA A 85 -1.16 16.56 -25.76
CA ALA A 85 0.13 15.89 -25.91
C ALA A 85 0.30 14.69 -24.99
N ILE A 86 -0.17 14.79 -23.72
CA ILE A 86 -0.16 13.67 -22.78
C ILE A 86 -1.09 12.56 -23.25
N ASP A 87 -2.30 12.87 -23.72
CA ASP A 87 -3.25 11.88 -24.26
C ASP A 87 -2.63 11.09 -25.40
N ASP A 88 -2.03 11.80 -26.37
CA ASP A 88 -1.41 11.15 -27.50
C ASP A 88 -0.20 10.29 -27.11
N TYR A 89 0.62 10.75 -26.16
CA TYR A 89 1.72 9.96 -25.63
C TYR A 89 1.23 8.69 -24.90
N LEU A 90 0.18 8.82 -24.09
CA LEU A 90 -0.43 7.68 -23.39
C LEU A 90 -0.95 6.64 -24.37
N VAL A 91 -1.57 7.09 -25.49
CA VAL A 91 -2.14 6.19 -26.50
C VAL A 91 -1.05 5.59 -27.40
N GLN A 92 -0.15 6.42 -27.92
CA GLN A 92 0.82 6.00 -28.95
C GLN A 92 2.00 5.23 -28.34
N GLU A 93 2.60 5.75 -27.26
CA GLU A 93 3.81 5.20 -26.69
C GLU A 93 3.52 4.22 -25.54
N LEU A 94 2.59 4.55 -24.66
CA LEU A 94 2.27 3.70 -23.50
C LEU A 94 1.11 2.74 -23.78
N ARG A 95 0.49 2.81 -24.98
CA ARG A 95 -0.60 1.93 -25.44
C ARG A 95 -1.74 1.85 -24.43
N CYS A 96 -2.10 2.97 -23.82
CA CYS A 96 -3.23 3.09 -22.93
C CYS A 96 -4.49 3.50 -23.71
N GLN A 97 -5.67 3.20 -23.15
CA GLN A 97 -6.92 3.79 -23.60
C GLN A 97 -7.27 4.96 -22.70
N VAL A 98 -7.52 6.13 -23.27
CA VAL A 98 -7.88 7.35 -22.55
C VAL A 98 -9.33 7.68 -22.85
N GLN A 99 -10.19 7.66 -21.84
CA GLN A 99 -11.63 7.88 -21.96
C GLN A 99 -12.03 9.14 -21.18
N PRO A 100 -12.81 10.05 -21.80
CA PRO A 100 -13.34 11.21 -21.09
C PRO A 100 -14.42 10.80 -20.09
N HIS A 101 -14.41 11.42 -18.92
CA HIS A 101 -15.47 11.31 -17.92
C HIS A 101 -16.40 12.53 -18.02
N HIS A 102 -17.70 12.35 -17.71
CA HIS A 102 -18.71 13.42 -17.77
C HIS A 102 -18.40 14.63 -16.88
N GLN A 103 -17.58 14.46 -15.83
CA GLN A 103 -17.14 15.52 -14.93
C GLN A 103 -15.89 16.27 -15.42
N GLY A 104 -15.39 16.03 -16.63
CA GLY A 104 -14.30 16.78 -17.26
C GLY A 104 -12.89 16.22 -17.05
N TRP A 105 -12.70 15.20 -16.19
CA TRP A 105 -11.45 14.47 -16.05
C TRP A 105 -11.40 13.24 -16.97
N LYS A 106 -10.28 12.52 -17.02
CA LYS A 106 -10.11 11.36 -17.90
C LYS A 106 -9.74 10.09 -17.14
N PHE A 107 -10.35 8.99 -17.56
CA PHE A 107 -9.92 7.65 -17.14
C PHE A 107 -8.85 7.11 -18.09
N ILE A 108 -7.88 6.38 -17.50
CA ILE A 108 -6.87 5.65 -18.25
C ILE A 108 -7.02 4.16 -17.95
N ALA A 109 -7.36 3.39 -18.98
CA ALA A 109 -7.32 1.93 -18.94
C ALA A 109 -5.97 1.45 -19.52
N ILE A 110 -5.30 0.56 -18.81
CA ILE A 110 -3.98 0.02 -19.18
C ILE A 110 -4.22 -1.27 -19.98
N THR A 111 -3.75 -1.30 -21.22
CA THR A 111 -3.81 -2.50 -22.06
C THR A 111 -2.48 -3.27 -22.05
N VAL A 112 -1.35 -2.56 -21.96
CA VAL A 112 0.00 -3.13 -21.92
C VAL A 112 0.84 -2.38 -20.92
N GLY A 113 1.64 -3.09 -20.11
CA GLY A 113 2.50 -2.47 -19.11
C GLY A 113 1.98 -2.57 -17.68
N THR A 114 2.67 -1.92 -16.74
CA THR A 114 2.31 -1.96 -15.33
C THR A 114 1.67 -0.66 -14.84
N ARG A 115 0.63 -0.78 -14.02
CA ARG A 115 -0.01 0.37 -13.33
C ARG A 115 0.99 1.24 -12.57
N SER A 116 2.04 0.62 -12.02
CA SER A 116 3.09 1.31 -11.28
C SER A 116 3.85 2.30 -12.16
N THR A 117 4.21 1.92 -13.38
CA THR A 117 4.93 2.78 -14.32
C THR A 117 4.11 4.02 -14.68
N LEU A 118 2.83 3.82 -14.96
CA LEU A 118 1.93 4.93 -15.32
C LEU A 118 1.67 5.87 -14.13
N ARG A 119 1.47 5.34 -12.93
CA ARG A 119 1.36 6.15 -11.70
C ARG A 119 2.59 7.01 -11.48
N ILE A 120 3.78 6.44 -11.63
CA ILE A 120 5.04 7.16 -11.47
C ILE A 120 5.15 8.27 -12.51
N PHE A 121 4.82 7.99 -13.78
CA PHE A 121 4.81 8.97 -14.85
C PHE A 121 3.89 10.15 -14.55
N LEU A 122 2.62 9.89 -14.24
CA LEU A 122 1.64 10.95 -13.93
C LEU A 122 2.02 11.74 -12.67
N ALA A 123 2.51 11.06 -11.62
CA ALA A 123 2.95 11.74 -10.40
C ALA A 123 4.18 12.62 -10.64
N ALA A 124 5.16 12.12 -11.40
CA ALA A 124 6.36 12.87 -11.75
C ALA A 124 6.04 14.10 -12.61
N LEU A 125 5.18 13.93 -13.61
CA LEU A 125 4.77 15.02 -14.49
C LEU A 125 3.93 16.07 -13.74
N LYS A 126 3.03 15.64 -12.84
CA LYS A 126 2.26 16.53 -11.96
C LYS A 126 3.19 17.37 -11.07
N MET A 127 4.20 16.73 -10.46
CA MET A 127 5.19 17.43 -9.66
C MET A 127 6.07 18.34 -10.51
N PHE A 128 6.43 17.97 -11.73
CA PHE A 128 7.17 18.82 -12.66
C PHE A 128 6.43 20.14 -12.91
N TYR A 129 5.17 20.10 -13.32
CA TYR A 129 4.39 21.31 -13.57
C TYR A 129 4.14 22.13 -12.30
N GLN A 130 4.01 21.49 -11.14
CA GLN A 130 3.93 22.19 -9.88
C GLN A 130 5.21 22.98 -9.59
N VAL A 131 6.38 22.35 -9.74
CA VAL A 131 7.69 22.99 -9.55
C VAL A 131 7.90 24.14 -10.54
N MET A 132 7.57 23.90 -11.83
CA MET A 132 7.73 24.95 -12.85
C MET A 132 6.85 26.18 -12.58
N ARG A 133 5.62 25.97 -12.07
CA ARG A 133 4.74 27.06 -11.65
C ARG A 133 5.31 27.83 -10.46
N GLU A 134 5.75 27.14 -9.44
CA GLU A 134 6.33 27.77 -8.24
C GLU A 134 7.59 28.57 -8.55
N ARG A 135 8.30 28.20 -9.62
CA ARG A 135 9.48 28.90 -10.13
C ARG A 135 9.15 30.01 -11.15
N GLY A 136 7.88 30.18 -11.49
CA GLY A 136 7.47 31.15 -12.52
C GLY A 136 7.89 30.79 -13.95
N ALA A 137 8.35 29.55 -14.17
CA ALA A 137 8.73 29.06 -15.50
C ALA A 137 7.54 28.46 -16.29
N TYR A 138 6.41 28.26 -15.64
CA TYR A 138 5.14 27.87 -16.25
C TYR A 138 4.02 28.78 -15.73
N GLU A 139 3.43 29.58 -16.61
CA GLU A 139 2.49 30.64 -16.23
C GLU A 139 1.06 30.14 -16.02
N PHE A 140 0.74 28.97 -16.53
CA PHE A 140 -0.62 28.42 -16.51
C PHE A 140 -0.89 27.55 -15.30
N ALA A 141 -2.15 27.15 -15.14
CA ALA A 141 -2.55 26.12 -14.16
C ALA A 141 -1.90 24.76 -14.50
N ASN A 142 -1.63 23.95 -13.47
CA ASN A 142 -1.06 22.62 -13.66
C ASN A 142 -1.99 21.76 -14.55
N PRO A 143 -1.54 21.27 -15.73
CA PRO A 143 -2.40 20.53 -16.65
C PRO A 143 -2.90 19.21 -16.10
N LEU A 144 -2.23 18.63 -15.08
CA LEU A 144 -2.61 17.37 -14.45
C LEU A 144 -3.54 17.53 -13.25
N VAL A 145 -3.97 18.74 -12.93
CA VAL A 145 -4.90 19.03 -11.83
C VAL A 145 -6.24 19.47 -12.43
N ASP A 146 -7.34 18.94 -11.88
CA ASP A 146 -8.67 19.39 -12.26
C ASP A 146 -8.97 20.76 -11.65
N SER A 147 -9.30 21.75 -12.49
CA SER A 147 -9.53 23.10 -12.05
C SER A 147 -10.83 23.30 -11.27
N MET A 148 -11.84 22.46 -11.50
CA MET A 148 -13.13 22.58 -10.78
C MET A 148 -13.01 22.21 -9.30
N SER A 149 -12.28 21.16 -8.97
CA SER A 149 -12.07 20.73 -7.59
C SER A 149 -11.14 21.64 -6.80
N VAL A 150 -10.21 22.32 -7.46
CA VAL A 150 -9.39 23.38 -6.83
C VAL A 150 -10.26 24.54 -6.37
N THR A 151 -11.29 24.90 -7.13
CA THR A 151 -12.22 25.98 -6.77
C THR A 151 -13.10 25.55 -5.57
N ILE A 152 -13.62 24.33 -5.57
CA ILE A 152 -14.43 23.80 -4.45
C ILE A 152 -13.58 23.68 -3.18
N ALA A 153 -12.37 23.15 -3.26
CA ALA A 153 -11.46 23.05 -2.11
C ALA A 153 -11.04 24.42 -1.57
N ALA A 154 -10.87 25.44 -2.44
CA ALA A 154 -10.59 26.80 -2.01
C ALA A 154 -11.80 27.46 -1.33
N VAL A 155 -13.01 27.21 -1.81
CA VAL A 155 -14.26 27.68 -1.18
C VAL A 155 -14.48 26.99 0.15
N GLN A 156 -14.29 25.67 0.24
CA GLN A 156 -14.39 24.90 1.49
C GLN A 156 -13.38 25.41 2.53
N ALA A 157 -12.12 25.61 2.15
CA ALA A 157 -11.09 26.15 3.03
C ALA A 157 -11.36 27.60 3.48
N HIS A 158 -12.16 28.34 2.71
CA HIS A 158 -12.60 29.69 3.10
C HIS A 158 -13.77 29.62 4.12
N LEU A 159 -14.69 28.69 3.90
CA LEU A 159 -15.80 28.43 4.83
C LEU A 159 -15.29 27.90 6.19
N ASP A 160 -14.35 26.96 6.17
CA ASP A 160 -13.73 26.41 7.38
C ASP A 160 -12.96 27.49 8.18
N ARG A 161 -12.42 28.51 7.51
CA ARG A 161 -11.78 29.67 8.17
C ARG A 161 -12.79 30.63 8.80
N GLU A 162 -13.92 30.85 8.17
CA GLU A 162 -14.97 31.70 8.71
C GLU A 162 -15.67 31.08 9.93
N GLU A 163 -15.74 29.74 9.99
CA GLU A 163 -16.24 29.03 11.19
C GLU A 163 -15.23 29.11 12.36
N ASP A 164 -13.92 29.05 12.10
CA ASP A 164 -12.87 29.15 13.14
C ASP A 164 -12.77 30.57 13.71
N GLU A 165 -13.10 31.63 12.93
CA GLU A 165 -13.10 33.02 13.42
C GLU A 165 -14.29 33.37 14.32
N GLN A 166 -15.37 32.56 14.30
CA GLN A 166 -16.55 32.76 15.15
C GLN A 166 -16.47 32.06 16.52
N THR A 167 -15.43 31.29 16.77
CA THR A 167 -15.19 30.67 18.07
C THR A 167 -14.47 31.64 19.00
N PRO A 168 -14.98 31.97 20.21
CA PRO A 168 -14.31 32.88 21.12
C PRO A 168 -12.94 32.30 21.54
N PRO A 169 -11.91 33.12 21.71
CA PRO A 169 -10.57 32.65 22.01
C PRO A 169 -10.56 31.89 23.33
N PRO A 170 -9.96 30.68 23.38
CA PRO A 170 -9.80 29.96 24.63
C PRO A 170 -8.86 30.76 25.56
N MET A 171 -9.24 30.84 26.84
CA MET A 171 -8.46 31.45 27.91
C MET A 171 -7.03 30.92 27.89
N PRO A 172 -6.01 31.73 28.17
CA PRO A 172 -4.62 31.32 28.10
C PRO A 172 -4.29 30.27 29.18
N ALA A 173 -4.10 29.04 28.77
CA ALA A 173 -3.47 28.02 29.59
C ALA A 173 -1.94 28.27 29.62
N GLN A 174 -1.41 28.44 30.79
CA GLN A 174 0.02 28.66 31.05
C GLN A 174 0.85 27.45 30.64
N SER A 175 1.96 27.78 29.94
CA SER A 175 3.18 26.98 29.78
C SER A 175 3.06 25.55 29.28
N GLY A 176 3.45 25.37 28.02
CA GLY A 176 3.78 24.07 27.45
C GLY A 176 4.20 24.24 26.00
N VAL A 177 5.39 23.82 25.68
CA VAL A 177 6.07 23.80 24.40
C VAL A 177 5.07 23.65 23.24
N GLU A 178 4.95 24.69 22.39
CA GLU A 178 4.16 24.62 21.15
C GLU A 178 4.68 23.49 20.26
N ALA A 179 3.90 22.44 20.14
CA ALA A 179 4.09 21.48 19.06
C ALA A 179 3.93 22.22 17.73
N PRO A 180 4.84 22.05 16.75
CA PRO A 180 4.74 22.72 15.48
C PRO A 180 3.38 22.34 14.83
N ARG A 181 2.49 23.33 14.67
CA ARG A 181 1.23 23.17 13.96
C ARG A 181 1.52 22.56 12.61
N ALA A 182 1.06 21.33 12.37
CA ALA A 182 1.14 20.69 11.10
C ALA A 182 0.43 21.56 10.06
N LYS A 183 1.19 22.13 9.12
CA LYS A 183 0.61 22.87 7.99
C LYS A 183 -0.43 21.97 7.33
N PRO A 184 -1.64 22.45 7.04
CA PRO A 184 -2.66 21.66 6.37
C PRO A 184 -2.05 21.12 5.07
N ARG A 185 -1.95 19.82 4.94
CA ARG A 185 -1.45 19.18 3.72
C ARG A 185 -2.54 19.39 2.68
N HIS A 186 -2.29 20.24 1.70
CA HIS A 186 -3.09 20.27 0.49
C HIS A 186 -3.06 18.87 -0.12
N ARG A 187 -4.14 18.11 0.04
CA ARG A 187 -4.33 16.88 -0.70
C ARG A 187 -4.43 17.27 -2.17
N LEU A 188 -3.46 16.87 -2.97
CA LEU A 188 -3.52 16.92 -4.43
C LEU A 188 -4.49 15.81 -4.91
N THR A 189 -5.72 15.78 -4.37
CA THR A 189 -6.66 14.69 -4.58
C THR A 189 -7.30 14.71 -5.95
N ASP A 190 -7.23 15.83 -6.67
CA ASP A 190 -7.96 15.97 -7.91
C ASP A 190 -7.01 15.93 -9.09
N SER A 191 -6.65 14.71 -9.47
CA SER A 191 -5.91 14.45 -10.69
C SER A 191 -6.85 14.50 -11.89
N TYR A 192 -6.45 15.23 -12.93
CA TYR A 192 -7.16 15.24 -14.21
C TYR A 192 -7.18 13.85 -14.87
N TYR A 193 -6.15 13.05 -14.62
CA TYR A 193 -6.06 11.65 -15.06
C TYR A 193 -6.26 10.73 -13.87
N LYS A 194 -7.22 9.81 -13.98
CA LYS A 194 -7.48 8.75 -12.99
C LYS A 194 -7.28 7.39 -13.65
N LEU A 195 -6.66 6.48 -12.95
CA LEU A 195 -6.52 5.10 -13.43
C LEU A 195 -7.82 4.35 -13.17
N GLU A 196 -8.25 3.58 -14.15
CA GLU A 196 -9.37 2.67 -13.99
C GLU A 196 -9.08 1.68 -12.84
N HIS A 197 -10.04 1.47 -11.97
CA HIS A 197 -9.90 0.68 -10.74
C HIS A 197 -8.79 1.16 -9.79
N GLU A 198 -8.67 2.48 -9.59
CA GLU A 198 -7.65 3.08 -8.72
C GLU A 198 -7.98 2.94 -7.23
N GLU A 199 -9.06 2.28 -6.86
CA GLU A 199 -9.29 1.95 -5.47
C GLU A 199 -8.15 1.10 -4.95
N TRP A 200 -7.39 1.68 -4.00
CA TRP A 200 -6.38 0.93 -3.28
C TRP A 200 -7.11 -0.07 -2.38
N LEU A 201 -7.28 -1.29 -2.89
CA LEU A 201 -7.70 -2.41 -2.08
C LEU A 201 -6.43 -2.95 -1.39
N PRO A 202 -6.38 -2.98 -0.06
CA PRO A 202 -5.29 -3.64 0.62
C PRO A 202 -5.30 -5.10 0.19
N GLN A 203 -4.12 -5.65 -0.05
CA GLN A 203 -4.01 -7.09 -0.16
C GLN A 203 -4.24 -7.67 1.23
N ILE A 204 -5.44 -8.18 1.47
CA ILE A 204 -5.75 -8.92 2.68
C ILE A 204 -5.21 -10.32 2.49
N ILE A 205 -4.15 -10.63 3.23
CA ILE A 205 -3.50 -11.94 3.17
C ILE A 205 -3.69 -12.57 4.54
N ASP A 206 -4.60 -13.53 4.58
CA ASP A 206 -5.05 -14.13 5.82
C ASP A 206 -4.78 -15.63 5.91
N ASP A 207 -3.95 -16.15 5.01
CA ASP A 207 -3.54 -17.55 5.08
C ASP A 207 -2.53 -17.74 6.23
N PRO A 208 -2.92 -18.46 7.33
CA PRO A 208 -2.02 -18.70 8.45
C PRO A 208 -0.81 -19.54 8.08
N LYS A 209 -0.85 -20.27 6.96
CA LYS A 209 0.21 -21.17 6.51
C LYS A 209 1.32 -20.45 5.74
N LEU A 210 1.08 -19.20 5.29
CA LEU A 210 2.01 -18.49 4.41
C LEU A 210 3.46 -18.47 4.94
N PRO A 211 3.74 -18.15 6.22
CA PRO A 211 5.13 -18.18 6.73
C PRO A 211 5.76 -19.58 6.61
N GLY A 212 4.99 -20.62 7.00
CA GLY A 212 5.44 -22.01 6.91
C GLY A 212 5.74 -22.47 5.49
N LEU A 213 4.88 -22.12 4.53
CA LEU A 213 5.09 -22.47 3.12
C LEU A 213 6.37 -21.83 2.55
N ILE A 214 6.67 -20.59 2.90
CA ILE A 214 7.91 -19.93 2.45
C ILE A 214 9.13 -20.58 3.07
N LEU A 215 9.09 -20.91 4.37
CA LEU A 215 10.18 -21.60 5.05
C LEU A 215 10.41 -23.00 4.50
N GLU A 216 9.36 -23.78 4.24
CA GLU A 216 9.43 -25.09 3.59
C GLU A 216 10.01 -24.98 2.17
N GLY A 217 9.59 -23.97 1.42
CA GLY A 217 10.18 -23.67 0.11
C GLY A 217 11.68 -23.38 0.20
N GLY A 218 12.07 -22.54 1.18
CA GLY A 218 13.47 -22.26 1.47
C GLY A 218 14.28 -23.49 1.86
N GLN A 219 13.66 -24.47 2.55
CA GLN A 219 14.31 -25.74 2.88
C GLN A 219 14.62 -26.61 1.67
N LYS A 220 13.86 -26.48 0.59
CA LYS A 220 14.10 -27.19 -0.67
C LYS A 220 15.24 -26.59 -1.50
N LEU A 221 15.67 -25.36 -1.18
CA LEU A 221 16.77 -24.71 -1.88
C LEU A 221 18.11 -25.32 -1.46
N SER A 222 19.01 -25.47 -2.43
CA SER A 222 20.40 -25.92 -2.18
C SER A 222 21.28 -24.81 -1.60
N LEU A 223 20.80 -24.12 -0.56
CA LEU A 223 21.53 -23.04 0.11
C LEU A 223 22.55 -23.63 1.08
N LYS A 224 23.79 -23.76 0.62
CA LYS A 224 24.87 -24.33 1.44
C LYS A 224 25.29 -23.45 2.63
N TYR A 225 25.07 -22.11 2.55
CA TYR A 225 25.81 -21.18 3.39
C TYR A 225 24.98 -20.12 4.09
N THR A 226 23.72 -19.87 3.70
CA THR A 226 22.95 -18.71 4.18
C THR A 226 21.58 -19.07 4.71
N ARG A 227 21.35 -20.33 5.04
CA ARG A 227 20.02 -20.85 5.40
C ARG A 227 19.48 -20.27 6.70
N GLN A 228 20.30 -20.22 7.75
CA GLN A 228 19.89 -19.70 9.07
C GLN A 228 19.62 -18.20 8.99
N ARG A 229 20.46 -17.45 8.28
CA ARG A 229 20.25 -16.04 8.01
C ARG A 229 18.88 -15.77 7.39
N ASP A 230 18.58 -16.49 6.32
CA ASP A 230 17.39 -16.26 5.52
C ASP A 230 16.11 -16.67 6.27
N GLU A 231 16.20 -17.71 7.09
CA GLU A 231 15.16 -18.14 8.02
C GLU A 231 14.86 -17.04 9.08
N VAL A 232 15.90 -16.49 9.71
CA VAL A 232 15.75 -15.40 10.69
C VAL A 232 15.15 -14.15 10.05
N VAL A 233 15.63 -13.76 8.86
CA VAL A 233 15.08 -12.60 8.14
C VAL A 233 13.60 -12.82 7.83
N THR A 234 13.21 -14.03 7.41
CA THR A 234 11.82 -14.39 7.13
C THR A 234 10.96 -14.22 8.39
N TRP A 235 11.37 -14.80 9.51
CA TRP A 235 10.64 -14.66 10.78
C TRP A 235 10.52 -13.21 11.22
N LEU A 236 11.60 -12.42 11.16
CA LEU A 236 11.54 -11.00 11.50
C LEU A 236 10.54 -10.22 10.62
N LEU A 237 10.41 -10.56 9.34
CA LEU A 237 9.43 -9.92 8.46
C LEU A 237 7.99 -10.23 8.89
N PHE A 238 7.69 -11.49 9.26
CA PHE A 238 6.37 -11.89 9.68
C PHE A 238 6.03 -11.46 11.11
N ASP A 239 6.98 -11.56 12.03
CA ASP A 239 6.80 -11.16 13.44
C ASP A 239 6.54 -9.66 13.59
N THR A 240 7.20 -8.84 12.77
CA THR A 240 7.23 -7.39 12.98
C THR A 240 6.47 -6.59 11.93
N GLY A 241 6.03 -7.22 10.85
CA GLY A 241 5.47 -6.52 9.69
C GLY A 241 6.41 -5.45 9.12
N ALA A 242 7.73 -5.57 9.37
CA ALA A 242 8.72 -4.64 8.87
C ALA A 242 8.88 -4.76 7.35
N ARG A 243 9.38 -3.68 6.72
CA ARG A 243 9.81 -3.79 5.32
C ARG A 243 11.13 -4.55 5.25
N VAL A 244 11.36 -5.26 4.15
CA VAL A 244 12.62 -5.98 3.95
C VAL A 244 13.85 -5.07 4.13
N SER A 245 13.78 -3.81 3.70
CA SER A 245 14.86 -2.83 3.90
C SER A 245 15.05 -2.39 5.36
N GLU A 246 14.02 -2.52 6.19
CA GLU A 246 14.11 -2.23 7.63
C GLU A 246 14.81 -3.37 8.34
N VAL A 247 14.56 -4.62 7.94
CA VAL A 247 15.21 -5.81 8.51
C VAL A 247 16.65 -5.99 8.01
N THR A 248 16.87 -5.98 6.70
CA THR A 248 18.23 -6.15 6.13
C THR A 248 19.15 -4.96 6.42
N GLY A 249 18.57 -3.80 6.76
CA GLY A 249 19.31 -2.60 7.16
C GLY A 249 19.69 -2.55 8.65
N LEU A 250 19.36 -3.57 9.45
CA LEU A 250 19.73 -3.61 10.86
C LEU A 250 21.25 -3.74 11.04
N MET A 251 21.75 -2.96 11.97
CA MET A 251 23.11 -3.07 12.47
C MET A 251 23.12 -3.83 13.81
N LEU A 252 24.25 -4.39 14.19
CA LEU A 252 24.40 -5.11 15.45
C LEU A 252 24.05 -4.21 16.65
N GLY A 253 24.45 -2.94 16.58
CA GLY A 253 24.12 -1.95 17.60
C GLY A 253 22.62 -1.66 17.75
N ASP A 254 21.83 -1.85 16.71
CA ASP A 254 20.37 -1.65 16.77
C ASP A 254 19.68 -2.68 17.66
N TRP A 255 20.22 -3.89 17.69
CA TRP A 255 19.73 -4.98 18.52
C TRP A 255 20.42 -5.01 19.89
N ALA A 256 21.74 -4.90 19.91
CA ALA A 256 22.55 -4.93 21.15
C ALA A 256 22.21 -3.77 22.10
N ALA A 257 21.90 -2.58 21.59
CA ALA A 257 21.51 -1.42 22.41
C ALA A 257 20.22 -1.65 23.22
N LEU A 258 19.41 -2.62 22.85
CA LEU A 258 18.19 -3.04 23.56
C LEU A 258 18.38 -4.36 24.30
N GLY A 259 19.62 -4.72 24.64
CA GLY A 259 19.96 -5.90 25.42
C GLY A 259 20.01 -7.20 24.62
N ALA A 260 20.00 -7.15 23.29
CA ALA A 260 20.02 -8.30 22.38
C ALA A 260 18.89 -9.32 22.66
N HIS A 261 17.70 -8.82 22.95
CA HIS A 261 16.49 -9.60 23.21
C HIS A 261 15.48 -9.44 22.08
N THR A 262 14.20 -9.35 22.43
CA THR A 262 13.05 -9.34 21.50
C THR A 262 12.81 -8.03 20.78
N LYS A 263 13.75 -7.08 20.81
CA LYS A 263 13.59 -5.75 20.21
C LYS A 263 14.83 -5.31 19.45
N ALA A 264 14.61 -4.62 18.35
CA ALA A 264 15.66 -3.93 17.58
C ALA A 264 15.15 -2.57 17.09
N ARG A 265 16.06 -1.59 16.96
CA ARG A 265 15.74 -0.28 16.36
C ARG A 265 15.96 -0.32 14.86
N ALA A 266 14.99 0.15 14.11
CA ALA A 266 15.07 0.15 12.66
C ALA A 266 14.83 1.54 12.06
N PHE A 267 15.30 1.73 10.84
CA PHE A 267 14.92 2.87 10.02
C PHE A 267 13.45 2.76 9.65
N ASN A 268 12.80 3.91 9.44
CA ASN A 268 11.52 3.93 8.75
C ASN A 268 11.67 4.70 7.43
N LYS A 269 10.97 4.27 6.37
CA LYS A 269 10.97 4.98 5.10
C LYS A 269 10.51 6.43 5.31
N GLY A 270 11.33 7.38 4.88
CA GLY A 270 11.08 8.82 5.07
C GLY A 270 11.56 9.38 6.42
N SER A 271 12.29 8.62 7.22
CA SER A 271 12.92 9.10 8.47
C SER A 271 14.29 9.77 8.25
N TYR A 272 14.73 9.89 7.00
CA TYR A 272 16.05 10.46 6.65
C TYR A 272 17.22 9.80 7.41
N GLY A 273 17.21 8.47 7.49
CA GLY A 273 18.24 7.70 8.16
C GLY A 273 18.10 7.60 9.68
N ARG A 274 17.02 8.12 10.27
CA ARG A 274 16.80 7.99 11.72
C ARG A 274 16.17 6.65 12.06
N ARG A 275 16.69 6.01 13.11
CA ARG A 275 16.15 4.77 13.69
C ARG A 275 15.01 5.10 14.65
N ILE A 276 13.81 5.29 14.10
CA ILE A 276 12.62 5.75 14.85
C ILE A 276 11.57 4.65 15.07
N LYS A 277 11.77 3.47 14.49
CA LYS A 277 10.86 2.34 14.63
C LYS A 277 11.52 1.28 15.50
N THR A 278 10.79 0.79 16.50
CA THR A 278 11.20 -0.39 17.26
C THR A 278 10.50 -1.61 16.68
N LEU A 279 11.28 -2.59 16.25
CA LEU A 279 10.79 -3.91 15.86
C LEU A 279 10.70 -4.77 17.12
N SER A 280 9.55 -5.41 17.33
CA SER A 280 9.35 -6.38 18.41
C SER A 280 9.08 -7.75 17.80
N PHE A 281 9.82 -8.76 18.20
CA PHE A 281 9.75 -10.12 17.70
C PHE A 281 9.78 -11.15 18.82
N TYR A 282 9.52 -12.40 18.53
CA TYR A 282 9.36 -13.45 19.53
C TYR A 282 10.71 -13.99 20.06
N ASP A 283 10.66 -14.63 21.23
CA ASP A 283 11.83 -15.25 21.84
C ASP A 283 12.44 -16.35 20.96
N ASP A 284 11.61 -17.12 20.26
CA ASP A 284 12.09 -18.13 19.32
C ASP A 284 12.92 -17.53 18.19
N THR A 285 12.52 -16.36 17.68
CA THR A 285 13.29 -15.61 16.69
C THR A 285 14.62 -15.12 17.26
N VAL A 286 14.69 -14.78 18.55
CA VAL A 286 15.96 -14.46 19.23
C VAL A 286 16.89 -15.67 19.30
N ILE A 287 16.34 -16.85 19.58
CA ILE A 287 17.11 -18.10 19.62
C ILE A 287 17.71 -18.39 18.24
N LEU A 288 16.90 -18.26 17.18
CA LEU A 288 17.36 -18.43 15.79
C LEU A 288 18.42 -17.39 15.43
N LEU A 289 18.25 -16.14 15.83
CA LEU A 289 19.21 -15.06 15.58
C LEU A 289 20.55 -15.31 16.24
N LYS A 290 20.56 -15.77 17.50
CA LYS A 290 21.79 -16.16 18.22
C LYS A 290 22.47 -17.35 17.54
N ARG A 291 21.71 -18.39 17.17
CA ARG A 291 22.24 -19.53 16.44
C ARG A 291 22.86 -19.14 15.11
N TYR A 292 22.20 -18.21 14.37
CA TYR A 292 22.80 -17.65 13.15
C TYR A 292 24.16 -16.98 13.41
N PHE A 293 24.32 -16.23 14.52
CA PHE A 293 25.59 -15.62 14.89
C PHE A 293 26.67 -16.66 15.15
N ASP A 294 26.34 -17.70 15.92
CA ASP A 294 27.31 -18.66 16.42
C ASP A 294 27.73 -19.70 15.36
N GLU A 295 26.81 -20.08 14.48
CA GLU A 295 27.04 -21.20 13.56
C GLU A 295 27.28 -20.77 12.10
N GLU A 296 26.61 -19.72 11.64
CA GLU A 296 26.62 -19.34 10.23
C GLU A 296 27.35 -18.03 9.98
N ARG A 297 26.97 -16.95 10.67
CA ARG A 297 27.52 -15.62 10.44
C ARG A 297 29.02 -15.55 10.64
N ILE A 298 29.53 -16.23 11.64
CA ILE A 298 30.98 -16.29 11.96
C ILE A 298 31.83 -16.72 10.75
N ARG A 299 31.29 -17.54 9.84
CA ARG A 299 32.00 -18.04 8.64
C ARG A 299 32.19 -16.94 7.59
N PHE A 300 31.38 -15.91 7.62
CA PHE A 300 31.36 -14.80 6.68
C PHE A 300 31.78 -13.47 7.32
N ASP A 301 31.94 -13.48 8.63
CA ASP A 301 32.40 -12.31 9.34
C ASP A 301 33.87 -12.02 8.97
N PRO A 302 34.19 -10.78 8.50
CA PRO A 302 35.54 -10.44 8.08
C PRO A 302 36.60 -10.65 9.16
N ASP A 303 36.20 -10.49 10.44
CA ASP A 303 37.11 -10.61 11.59
C ASP A 303 36.97 -11.97 12.30
N GLY A 304 35.98 -12.79 11.89
CA GLY A 304 35.68 -14.09 12.50
C GLY A 304 35.14 -14.00 13.92
N TYR A 305 34.47 -12.88 14.26
CA TYR A 305 33.96 -12.65 15.61
C TYR A 305 32.55 -13.22 15.83
N GLN A 306 32.35 -13.74 17.05
CA GLN A 306 31.04 -14.11 17.56
C GLN A 306 30.32 -12.89 18.19
N LEU A 307 29.09 -13.08 18.62
CA LEU A 307 28.31 -12.01 19.27
C LEU A 307 29.01 -11.46 20.50
N GLU A 308 29.52 -12.37 21.36
CA GLU A 308 30.20 -12.02 22.61
C GLU A 308 31.47 -11.20 22.36
N ASP A 309 32.23 -11.52 21.29
CA ASP A 309 33.45 -10.79 20.96
C ASP A 309 33.11 -9.34 20.60
N TYR A 310 32.10 -9.13 19.76
CA TYR A 310 31.63 -7.79 19.42
C TYR A 310 31.13 -7.00 20.64
N LEU A 311 30.38 -7.64 21.54
CA LEU A 311 29.90 -7.00 22.77
C LEU A 311 31.06 -6.62 23.70
N LEU A 312 32.10 -7.44 23.74
CA LEU A 312 33.29 -7.21 24.54
C LEU A 312 34.13 -6.06 23.98
N LEU A 313 34.37 -6.07 22.66
CA LEU A 313 35.08 -5.01 21.94
C LEU A 313 34.36 -3.67 22.07
N SER A 314 33.03 -3.68 21.95
CA SER A 314 32.23 -2.47 22.11
C SER A 314 32.34 -1.90 23.53
N LYS A 315 32.31 -2.73 24.57
CA LYS A 315 32.55 -2.28 25.97
C LYS A 315 33.91 -1.63 26.14
N ARG A 316 34.92 -2.08 25.42
CA ARG A 316 36.26 -1.51 25.35
C ARG A 316 36.40 -0.30 24.45
N LYS A 317 35.30 0.14 23.80
CA LYS A 317 35.28 1.21 22.79
C LYS A 317 36.21 0.98 21.59
N GLN A 318 36.46 -0.27 21.22
CA GLN A 318 37.34 -0.66 20.14
C GLN A 318 36.54 -0.83 18.82
N VAL A 319 35.22 -1.09 18.91
CA VAL A 319 34.32 -1.27 17.76
C VAL A 319 33.02 -0.50 18.02
N ASP A 320 32.52 0.17 16.98
CA ASP A 320 31.19 0.76 16.98
C ASP A 320 30.19 -0.24 16.35
N LEU A 321 29.34 -0.81 17.18
CA LEU A 321 28.32 -1.78 16.75
C LEU A 321 27.31 -1.19 15.73
N GLN A 322 27.22 0.13 15.61
CA GLN A 322 26.35 0.78 14.61
C GLN A 322 26.92 0.70 13.18
N THR A 323 28.18 0.29 13.04
CA THR A 323 28.83 0.07 11.73
C THR A 323 28.86 -1.39 11.32
N ILE A 324 28.49 -2.32 12.21
CA ILE A 324 28.53 -3.75 11.98
C ILE A 324 27.15 -4.23 11.48
N PRO A 325 27.02 -4.72 10.23
CA PRO A 325 25.76 -5.25 9.73
C PRO A 325 25.30 -6.48 10.52
N LEU A 326 24.01 -6.54 10.85
CA LEU A 326 23.44 -7.70 11.54
C LEU A 326 23.44 -8.92 10.61
N PHE A 327 23.09 -8.74 9.34
CA PHE A 327 22.99 -9.80 8.35
C PHE A 327 24.05 -9.64 7.26
N LEU A 328 24.86 -10.70 7.06
CA LEU A 328 25.93 -10.73 6.07
C LEU A 328 25.56 -11.60 4.86
N THR A 329 26.07 -11.23 3.70
CA THR A 329 26.12 -12.11 2.52
C THR A 329 27.22 -13.17 2.69
N ALA A 330 27.28 -14.14 1.79
CA ALA A 330 28.38 -15.11 1.75
C ALA A 330 29.76 -14.49 1.43
N GLN A 331 29.77 -13.22 0.99
CA GLN A 331 30.98 -12.43 0.74
C GLN A 331 31.38 -11.56 1.94
N GLY A 332 30.69 -11.66 3.07
CA GLY A 332 30.98 -10.85 4.26
C GLY A 332 30.47 -9.40 4.17
N THR A 333 29.68 -9.06 3.16
CA THR A 333 29.09 -7.73 3.01
C THR A 333 27.67 -7.69 3.59
N GLN A 334 27.14 -6.49 3.80
CA GLN A 334 25.76 -6.32 4.28
C GLN A 334 24.75 -6.93 3.29
N LEU A 335 23.79 -7.70 3.81
CA LEU A 335 22.67 -8.22 3.04
C LEU A 335 21.79 -7.06 2.54
N THR A 336 21.52 -7.02 1.23
CA THR A 336 20.62 -6.02 0.66
C THR A 336 19.20 -6.58 0.48
N PRO A 337 18.16 -5.69 0.41
CA PRO A 337 16.80 -6.12 0.07
C PRO A 337 16.70 -6.83 -1.27
N LYS A 338 17.56 -6.49 -2.22
CA LYS A 338 17.63 -7.12 -3.53
C LYS A 338 18.17 -8.55 -3.41
N ASP A 339 19.30 -8.72 -2.73
CA ASP A 339 19.94 -10.03 -2.55
C ASP A 339 18.98 -11.01 -1.87
N TYR A 340 18.29 -10.57 -0.79
CA TYR A 340 17.34 -11.40 -0.09
C TYR A 340 16.16 -11.84 -0.98
N ARG A 341 15.60 -10.90 -1.78
CA ARG A 341 14.50 -11.23 -2.69
C ARG A 341 14.92 -12.17 -3.81
N GLU A 342 16.04 -11.89 -4.48
CA GLU A 342 16.47 -12.63 -5.66
C GLU A 342 17.05 -14.01 -5.32
N HIS A 343 17.74 -14.12 -4.18
CA HIS A 343 18.45 -15.35 -3.84
C HIS A 343 17.74 -16.24 -2.82
N TYR A 344 16.75 -15.71 -2.12
CA TYR A 344 15.97 -16.52 -1.16
C TYR A 344 14.47 -16.42 -1.37
N TRP A 345 13.85 -15.24 -1.20
CA TRP A 345 12.40 -15.12 -1.17
C TRP A 345 11.71 -15.64 -2.44
N ASN A 346 12.08 -15.12 -3.60
CA ASN A 346 11.45 -15.53 -4.87
C ASN A 346 11.70 -17.02 -5.17
N PRO A 347 12.92 -17.56 -5.04
CA PRO A 347 13.14 -18.99 -5.19
C PRO A 347 12.36 -19.85 -4.19
N ALA A 348 12.24 -19.43 -2.92
CA ALA A 348 11.47 -20.15 -1.90
C ALA A 348 9.98 -20.18 -2.24
N CYS A 349 9.41 -19.04 -2.67
CA CYS A 349 8.03 -18.99 -3.15
C CYS A 349 7.81 -19.92 -4.35
N GLN A 350 8.72 -19.89 -5.33
CA GLN A 350 8.66 -20.77 -6.48
C GLN A 350 8.72 -22.27 -6.08
N ALA A 351 9.63 -22.63 -5.16
CA ALA A 351 9.76 -23.99 -4.66
C ALA A 351 8.56 -24.46 -3.82
N ALA A 352 7.85 -23.52 -3.20
CA ALA A 352 6.60 -23.76 -2.49
C ALA A 352 5.36 -23.77 -3.40
N GLY A 353 5.50 -23.35 -4.68
CA GLY A 353 4.39 -23.24 -5.62
C GLY A 353 3.42 -22.09 -5.30
N ILE A 354 3.92 -21.01 -4.68
CA ILE A 354 3.12 -19.82 -4.31
C ILE A 354 3.64 -18.58 -5.02
N GLU A 355 2.74 -17.65 -5.32
CA GLU A 355 3.09 -16.32 -5.82
C GLU A 355 2.96 -15.32 -4.67
N ALA A 356 4.07 -14.95 -4.07
CA ALA A 356 4.09 -13.98 -2.98
C ALA A 356 5.26 -12.98 -3.11
N ASP A 357 4.95 -11.69 -3.13
CA ASP A 357 5.96 -10.64 -2.97
C ASP A 357 6.35 -10.51 -1.50
N VAL A 358 7.61 -10.15 -1.25
CA VAL A 358 8.11 -9.97 0.13
C VAL A 358 7.33 -8.94 0.94
N HIS A 359 6.67 -7.98 0.27
CA HIS A 359 5.83 -6.99 0.95
C HIS A 359 4.54 -7.59 1.51
N GLN A 360 4.13 -8.75 0.98
CA GLN A 360 2.96 -9.48 1.48
C GLN A 360 3.15 -10.02 2.91
N SER A 361 4.39 -10.24 3.37
CA SER A 361 4.65 -10.56 4.78
C SER A 361 4.14 -9.46 5.72
N ARG A 362 4.27 -8.19 5.30
CA ARG A 362 3.75 -7.04 6.05
C ARG A 362 2.22 -6.97 6.00
N HIS A 363 1.62 -7.22 4.84
CA HIS A 363 0.15 -7.30 4.72
C HIS A 363 -0.40 -8.41 5.59
N TRP A 364 0.23 -9.58 5.58
CA TRP A 364 -0.12 -10.72 6.43
C TRP A 364 -0.07 -10.35 7.93
N HIS A 365 1.03 -9.76 8.39
CA HIS A 365 1.19 -9.34 9.79
C HIS A 365 0.06 -8.40 10.21
N VAL A 366 -0.21 -7.35 9.43
CA VAL A 366 -1.27 -6.39 9.75
C VAL A 366 -2.65 -7.04 9.73
N THR A 367 -2.94 -7.88 8.71
CA THR A 367 -4.21 -8.60 8.62
C THR A 367 -4.43 -9.48 9.87
N ARG A 368 -3.39 -10.22 10.28
CA ARG A 368 -3.46 -11.09 11.47
C ARG A 368 -3.62 -10.29 12.76
N GLU A 369 -2.92 -9.19 12.91
CA GLU A 369 -3.03 -8.33 14.08
C GLU A 369 -4.41 -7.64 14.16
N VAL A 370 -4.93 -7.16 13.03
CA VAL A 370 -6.29 -6.59 12.98
C VAL A 370 -7.32 -7.66 13.29
N ARG A 371 -7.20 -8.87 12.72
CA ARG A 371 -8.08 -10.00 13.03
C ARG A 371 -8.09 -10.30 14.53
N ASP A 372 -6.93 -10.45 15.14
CA ASP A 372 -6.80 -10.73 16.59
C ASP A 372 -7.52 -9.65 17.43
N ILE A 373 -7.42 -8.39 17.01
CA ILE A 373 -8.12 -7.29 17.67
C ILE A 373 -9.64 -7.51 17.62
N TYR A 374 -10.19 -7.80 16.44
CA TYR A 374 -11.64 -8.00 16.28
C TYR A 374 -12.14 -9.28 16.99
N GLU A 375 -11.33 -10.32 17.08
CA GLU A 375 -11.69 -11.57 17.76
C GLU A 375 -11.58 -11.47 19.29
N THR A 376 -10.67 -10.65 19.81
CA THR A 376 -10.36 -10.65 21.26
C THR A 376 -10.82 -9.40 22.02
N ALA A 377 -11.09 -8.29 21.33
CA ALA A 377 -11.52 -7.06 21.98
C ALA A 377 -12.94 -7.20 22.55
N LYS A 378 -13.17 -6.62 23.71
CA LYS A 378 -14.43 -6.70 24.45
C LYS A 378 -15.36 -5.53 24.19
N SER A 379 -14.86 -4.43 23.62
CA SER A 379 -15.64 -3.24 23.31
C SER A 379 -15.10 -2.52 22.07
N LYS A 380 -15.95 -1.65 21.50
CA LYS A 380 -15.58 -0.83 20.34
C LYS A 380 -14.43 0.12 20.65
N GLU A 381 -14.43 0.71 21.85
CA GLU A 381 -13.37 1.61 22.30
C GLU A 381 -12.02 0.89 22.43
N GLU A 382 -12.06 -0.39 22.83
CA GLU A 382 -10.86 -1.23 22.86
C GLU A 382 -10.35 -1.52 21.46
N ILE A 383 -11.23 -1.84 20.51
CA ILE A 383 -10.89 -2.01 19.09
C ILE A 383 -10.18 -0.76 18.57
N GLU A 384 -10.79 0.41 18.70
CA GLU A 384 -10.25 1.69 18.22
C GLU A 384 -8.89 2.02 18.86
N ARG A 385 -8.75 1.76 20.17
CA ARG A 385 -7.47 1.98 20.88
C ARG A 385 -6.36 1.06 20.36
N ARG A 386 -6.65 -0.24 20.17
CA ARG A 386 -5.67 -1.22 19.70
C ARG A 386 -5.30 -0.97 18.24
N LEU A 387 -6.26 -0.59 17.39
CA LEU A 387 -6.00 -0.23 16.00
C LEU A 387 -5.12 1.01 15.88
N ARG A 388 -5.28 2.02 16.74
CA ARG A 388 -4.34 3.15 16.82
C ARG A 388 -2.93 2.70 17.19
N GLY A 389 -2.79 1.69 18.05
CA GLY A 389 -1.50 1.08 18.37
C GLY A 389 -0.78 0.52 17.13
N ILE A 390 -1.50 -0.10 16.19
CA ILE A 390 -0.93 -0.57 14.91
C ILE A 390 -0.38 0.61 14.11
N ILE A 391 -1.13 1.71 13.98
CA ILE A 391 -0.71 2.91 13.24
C ILE A 391 0.60 3.46 13.81
N GLU A 392 0.67 3.57 15.13
CA GLU A 392 1.87 4.04 15.84
C GLU A 392 3.05 3.09 15.68
N TYR A 393 2.84 1.79 15.82
CA TYR A 393 3.87 0.77 15.66
C TYR A 393 4.40 0.74 14.23
N MET A 394 3.51 0.74 13.24
CA MET A 394 3.86 0.73 11.82
C MET A 394 4.43 2.05 11.33
N LYS A 395 4.36 3.13 12.14
CA LYS A 395 4.74 4.50 11.77
C LYS A 395 4.06 4.97 10.48
N TRP A 396 2.77 4.65 10.34
CA TRP A 396 1.97 5.15 9.23
C TRP A 396 1.66 6.63 9.40
N LYS A 397 1.67 7.35 8.27
CA LYS A 397 1.37 8.80 8.26
C LYS A 397 -0.12 9.11 8.23
N SER A 398 -0.95 8.14 7.86
CA SER A 398 -2.40 8.29 7.66
C SER A 398 -3.12 7.06 8.18
N GLU A 399 -4.25 7.27 8.78
CA GLU A 399 -5.20 6.23 9.22
C GLU A 399 -5.85 5.52 8.02
N GLU A 400 -5.88 6.15 6.85
CA GLU A 400 -6.44 5.58 5.62
C GLU A 400 -5.82 4.24 5.25
N THR A 401 -4.53 4.05 5.59
CA THR A 401 -3.85 2.76 5.34
C THR A 401 -4.48 1.63 6.14
N LEU A 402 -5.00 1.92 7.34
CA LEU A 402 -5.65 0.92 8.19
C LEU A 402 -7.14 0.78 7.84
N ALA A 403 -7.80 1.86 7.41
CA ALA A 403 -9.23 1.89 7.14
C ALA A 403 -9.70 0.76 6.22
N ALA A 404 -8.90 0.41 5.25
CA ALA A 404 -9.23 -0.65 4.30
C ALA A 404 -9.18 -2.07 4.93
N TYR A 405 -8.29 -2.31 5.92
CA TYR A 405 -8.32 -3.55 6.71
C TYR A 405 -9.54 -3.58 7.63
N GLN A 406 -9.87 -2.43 8.26
CA GLN A 406 -11.07 -2.30 9.10
C GLN A 406 -12.33 -2.60 8.29
N HIS A 407 -12.48 -2.00 7.12
CA HIS A 407 -13.64 -2.19 6.25
C HIS A 407 -13.85 -3.67 5.89
N TYR A 408 -12.78 -4.40 5.59
CA TYR A 408 -12.85 -5.83 5.31
C TYR A 408 -13.43 -6.64 6.49
N PHE A 409 -12.94 -6.39 7.71
CA PHE A 409 -13.41 -7.11 8.89
C PHE A 409 -14.82 -6.65 9.31
N ASP A 410 -15.15 -5.37 9.15
CA ASP A 410 -16.50 -4.85 9.37
C ASP A 410 -17.51 -5.49 8.39
N GLU A 411 -17.16 -5.64 7.12
CA GLU A 411 -17.98 -6.35 6.13
C GLU A 411 -18.17 -7.82 6.48
N GLN A 412 -17.10 -8.49 6.91
CA GLN A 412 -17.17 -9.88 7.32
C GLN A 412 -18.08 -10.07 8.53
N GLN A 413 -17.94 -9.25 9.59
CA GLN A 413 -18.83 -9.27 10.74
C GLN A 413 -20.30 -8.97 10.38
N ASN A 414 -20.50 -8.02 9.45
CA ASN A 414 -21.84 -7.71 8.96
C ASN A 414 -22.43 -8.88 8.16
N ALA A 415 -21.64 -9.58 7.36
CA ALA A 415 -22.08 -10.76 6.63
C ALA A 415 -22.47 -11.89 7.59
N ASP A 416 -21.65 -12.18 8.58
CA ASP A 416 -21.92 -13.19 9.61
C ASP A 416 -23.19 -12.82 10.41
N THR A 417 -23.36 -11.56 10.76
CA THR A 417 -24.55 -11.07 11.46
C THR A 417 -25.81 -11.23 10.60
N ARG A 418 -25.74 -10.93 9.29
CA ARG A 418 -26.85 -11.14 8.35
C ARG A 418 -27.18 -12.62 8.20
N GLU A 419 -26.19 -13.49 8.07
CA GLU A 419 -26.41 -14.93 7.99
C GLU A 419 -27.08 -15.48 9.25
N GLN A 420 -26.64 -15.04 10.43
CA GLN A 420 -27.30 -15.41 11.70
C GLN A 420 -28.72 -14.86 11.78
N PHE A 421 -28.98 -13.64 11.29
CA PHE A 421 -30.32 -13.07 11.20
C PHE A 421 -31.20 -13.91 10.28
N HIS A 422 -30.74 -14.26 9.08
CA HIS A 422 -31.47 -15.11 8.15
C HIS A 422 -31.77 -16.48 8.75
N LYS A 423 -30.80 -17.12 9.41
CA LYS A 423 -31.03 -18.41 10.10
C LYS A 423 -32.11 -18.29 11.17
N ARG A 424 -32.08 -17.26 12.02
CA ARG A 424 -33.11 -17.03 13.05
C ARG A 424 -34.49 -16.79 12.43
N MET A 425 -34.58 -15.93 11.44
CA MET A 425 -35.84 -15.65 10.74
C MET A 425 -36.42 -16.93 10.10
N HIS A 426 -35.60 -17.73 9.46
CA HIS A 426 -36.04 -19.02 8.89
C HIS A 426 -36.55 -19.98 10.00
N GLN A 427 -35.86 -20.08 11.12
CA GLN A 427 -36.29 -20.90 12.26
C GLN A 427 -37.62 -20.43 12.85
N GLU A 428 -37.79 -19.14 13.01
CA GLU A 428 -39.06 -18.55 13.49
C GLU A 428 -40.23 -18.84 12.55
N VAL A 429 -40.03 -18.66 11.24
CA VAL A 429 -41.03 -18.99 10.22
C VAL A 429 -41.36 -20.48 10.22
N GLN A 430 -40.37 -21.35 10.29
CA GLN A 430 -40.63 -22.80 10.37
C GLN A 430 -41.35 -23.19 11.64
N SER A 431 -40.99 -22.67 12.79
CA SER A 431 -41.66 -22.90 14.06
C SER A 431 -43.15 -22.46 13.99
N TYR A 432 -43.39 -21.29 13.41
CA TYR A 432 -44.76 -20.80 13.20
C TYR A 432 -45.58 -21.72 12.29
N LEU A 433 -45.00 -22.20 11.19
CA LEU A 433 -45.69 -23.11 10.28
C LEU A 433 -45.97 -24.46 10.94
N GLU A 434 -45.05 -24.99 11.73
CA GLU A 434 -45.25 -26.25 12.50
C GLU A 434 -46.35 -26.08 13.54
N GLU A 435 -46.40 -25.00 14.30
CA GLU A 435 -47.49 -24.72 15.26
C GLU A 435 -48.84 -24.63 14.58
N ARG A 436 -48.88 -23.96 13.42
CA ARG A 436 -50.11 -23.86 12.62
C ARG A 436 -50.59 -25.23 12.09
N LEU A 437 -49.66 -26.07 11.71
CA LEU A 437 -49.98 -27.44 11.29
C LEU A 437 -50.44 -28.34 12.47
N ARG A 438 -49.80 -28.21 13.65
CA ARG A 438 -50.24 -28.89 14.88
C ARG A 438 -51.62 -28.40 15.34
N GLY A 439 -51.89 -27.11 15.31
CA GLY A 439 -53.18 -26.53 15.65
C GLY A 439 -54.30 -26.96 14.69
N LYS A 440 -54.03 -27.25 13.43
CA LYS A 440 -54.97 -27.80 12.48
C LYS A 440 -55.24 -29.28 12.76
N ARG A 441 -54.23 -30.09 13.19
CA ARG A 441 -54.42 -31.52 13.55
C ARG A 441 -55.22 -31.71 14.84
N GLY A 442 -55.21 -30.74 15.77
CA GLY A 442 -55.97 -30.80 17.01
C GLY A 442 -57.48 -30.51 16.87
N LYS A 443 -57.98 -30.02 15.74
CA LYS A 443 -59.42 -29.74 15.50
C LYS A 443 -60.13 -30.70 14.57
N TYR A 444 -59.48 -31.76 14.15
CA TYR A 444 -60.11 -32.81 13.33
C TYR A 444 -60.52 -33.97 14.22
N SER A 445 -61.70 -33.88 14.87
CA SER A 445 -62.43 -35.02 15.34
C SER A 445 -63.15 -35.64 14.13
N PRO A 446 -62.94 -36.91 13.80
CA PRO A 446 -63.61 -37.51 12.66
C PRO A 446 -65.13 -37.50 12.87
N PRO A 447 -65.93 -37.07 11.88
CA PRO A 447 -67.39 -37.22 11.96
C PRO A 447 -67.72 -38.72 11.96
N LYS A 448 -68.60 -39.09 12.88
CA LYS A 448 -69.20 -40.43 12.92
C LYS A 448 -69.80 -40.74 11.57
N GLU A 449 -69.37 -41.91 10.99
CA GLU A 449 -69.92 -42.45 9.74
C GLU A 449 -71.42 -42.47 9.78
N LYS A 450 -72.07 -41.75 8.87
CA LYS A 450 -73.37 -42.04 8.34
C LYS A 450 -73.23 -42.36 6.88
N ASN A 451 -73.46 -43.62 6.56
CA ASN A 451 -73.58 -44.12 5.20
C ASN A 451 -74.39 -43.19 4.31
N LYS A 452 -73.88 -42.77 3.16
CA LYS A 452 -74.64 -42.81 1.90
C LYS A 452 -73.79 -42.31 0.72
N GLU A 453 -73.75 -43.23 -0.24
CA GLU A 453 -73.78 -43.05 -1.69
C GLU A 453 -72.74 -42.17 -2.42
N THR A 454 -72.00 -42.92 -3.18
CA THR A 454 -71.27 -42.65 -4.41
C THR A 454 -71.68 -41.43 -5.22
N SER A 455 -70.74 -40.57 -5.50
CA SER A 455 -70.62 -39.85 -6.77
C SER A 455 -69.17 -39.47 -7.05
N PRO A 456 -68.63 -39.68 -8.26
CA PRO A 456 -67.26 -39.43 -8.56
C PRO A 456 -67.10 -37.96 -9.04
N LEU A 457 -66.32 -37.18 -8.33
CA LEU A 457 -65.92 -35.88 -8.83
C LEU A 457 -64.42 -35.66 -8.74
N ALA A 458 -63.90 -35.66 -9.92
CA ALA A 458 -62.80 -34.85 -10.44
C ALA A 458 -61.64 -34.48 -9.49
N HIS A 459 -60.52 -35.13 -9.80
CA HIS A 459 -59.20 -34.61 -9.46
C HIS A 459 -59.01 -33.22 -10.05
N THR A 460 -59.04 -32.18 -9.24
CA THR A 460 -58.47 -30.89 -9.58
C THR A 460 -57.05 -30.86 -9.07
N VAL A 461 -56.12 -31.20 -9.92
CA VAL A 461 -54.67 -30.92 -9.75
C VAL A 461 -54.52 -29.42 -9.84
N LEU A 462 -54.22 -28.79 -8.71
CA LEU A 462 -53.70 -27.43 -8.70
C LEU A 462 -52.28 -27.45 -9.29
N HIS A 463 -52.16 -27.11 -10.55
CA HIS A 463 -50.90 -26.71 -11.14
C HIS A 463 -50.46 -25.41 -10.45
N LEU A 464 -49.41 -25.50 -9.69
CA LEU A 464 -48.61 -24.35 -9.26
C LEU A 464 -47.63 -24.07 -10.39
N ASP A 465 -48.11 -23.43 -11.45
CA ASP A 465 -47.28 -22.77 -12.48
C ASP A 465 -47.59 -21.28 -12.38
N ASP A 466 -46.97 -20.64 -11.40
CA ASP A 466 -46.73 -19.20 -11.41
C ASP A 466 -45.33 -18.99 -10.80
N GLU A 467 -44.32 -19.25 -11.63
CA GLU A 467 -42.98 -18.65 -11.39
C GLU A 467 -43.12 -17.15 -11.62
N PRO A 468 -42.78 -16.30 -10.61
CA PRO A 468 -42.70 -14.88 -10.84
C PRO A 468 -41.60 -14.60 -11.86
N ASP A 469 -41.99 -13.88 -12.88
CA ASP A 469 -41.21 -13.47 -14.04
C ASP A 469 -39.86 -12.84 -13.62
N LEU A 470 -38.80 -13.65 -13.59
CA LEU A 470 -37.42 -13.22 -13.29
C LEU A 470 -36.89 -12.22 -14.33
N ALA A 471 -37.56 -12.09 -15.48
CA ALA A 471 -37.22 -11.14 -16.52
C ALA A 471 -37.39 -9.67 -16.06
N PHE A 472 -38.28 -9.40 -15.08
CA PHE A 472 -38.47 -8.05 -14.55
C PHE A 472 -37.31 -7.59 -13.63
N LEU A 473 -36.65 -8.52 -12.96
CA LEU A 473 -35.52 -8.20 -12.08
C LEU A 473 -34.21 -7.94 -12.84
N TYR A 474 -34.07 -8.49 -14.05
CA TYR A 474 -32.91 -8.22 -14.90
C TYR A 474 -33.03 -6.92 -15.70
N SER A 475 -34.23 -6.36 -15.88
CA SER A 475 -34.41 -5.07 -16.53
C SER A 475 -34.09 -3.87 -15.64
N LEU A 476 -34.06 -4.04 -14.30
CA LEU A 476 -33.70 -3.00 -13.33
C LEU A 476 -32.21 -2.94 -13.02
N ALA A 477 -31.41 -3.92 -13.43
CA ALA A 477 -29.97 -3.96 -13.21
C ALA A 477 -29.15 -3.42 -14.40
N GLY A 478 -29.80 -2.94 -15.45
CA GLY A 478 -29.16 -2.45 -16.67
C GLY A 478 -29.09 -0.94 -16.84
N GLU A 479 -29.60 -0.15 -15.87
CA GLU A 479 -29.51 1.32 -15.90
C GLU A 479 -29.07 1.82 -14.50
N ALA A 480 -27.77 1.73 -14.23
CA ALA A 480 -27.11 2.53 -13.21
C ALA A 480 -25.60 2.65 -13.52
#